data_200500d922de4debeb3f161d6d897561
#
_entry.id   200500d922de4debeb3f161d6d897561
#
_cell.length_a   1.000
_cell.length_b   1.000
_cell.length_c   1.000
_cell.angle_alpha   90.00
_cell.angle_beta   90.00
_cell.angle_gamma   90.00
#
_symmetry.space_group_name_H-M   'P 1'
#
loop_
_entity.id
_entity.type
_entity.pdbx_description
1 polymer ?
#
loop_
_entity_poly.entity_id
_entity_poly.type
_entity_poly.pdbx_seq_one_letter_code
_entity_poly.pdbx_strand_id
1 'polypeptide(L)'
;MIRQISIILLLAFSSVLYAQKQDTLKPRILKQWNLSRDFSEEVIVPFDTVFSLCNRTRVADRYSPVNATLGNYGLPFYQMNFFDRITDPDKFVYSNYYPLMHVPGNAVFMNTQVPFTELDWTFAGPKETSEQTFRVRHSQNVNRFLNFGLIFDIIYDLGQYNYQRAIDKDFTFFSSYTGNKYKLYLSAGINNISSYENGGIADRSQVNAGVETRDIPVNLGRLDNATSVLKNRNLLLVQKYTIGGSSQPPNDSVPKKKRGFLGLSGTFSHILTFENNGRSYSDSYPLSGFYDTTFISKKTTLDSLYERSIKNTIRFDFETDNTRKFRLGGGVGIRNEAFRYSQIIPTHDTLMSDTAAWNKSNNAIIGRLHNSIGDKFGWVATGELYMTGYKSGDFNLNGEITKLFSLKKGIATWKVTGNIANRQPSFWYEHWGSNHFEWNNHPDKEFRVDLGSVFSYPARKAEIKVNYAIIDNFTDFNTSALPAQFSGGLSVAALTLSKEFRLWKFHLANDVIVQKSSNKEVLDLP
;
A
#
# COMPACT_ATOMS: atom_id res chain seq x y z
N MET A 1 -13.12 -18.91 -19.96
CA MET A 1 -12.63 -18.41 -18.68
C MET A 1 -13.73 -18.34 -17.61
N ILE A 2 -14.89 -17.73 -17.86
CA ILE A 2 -16.03 -17.67 -16.92
C ILE A 2 -16.54 -19.05 -16.48
N ARG A 3 -16.65 -20.02 -17.39
CA ARG A 3 -17.06 -21.41 -17.09
C ARG A 3 -16.09 -22.17 -16.16
N GLN A 4 -14.80 -21.90 -16.23
CA GLN A 4 -13.80 -22.56 -15.37
C GLN A 4 -13.79 -21.95 -13.95
N ILE A 5 -14.05 -20.66 -13.83
CA ILE A 5 -14.19 -19.98 -12.52
C ILE A 5 -15.46 -20.47 -11.80
N SER A 6 -16.56 -20.68 -12.52
CA SER A 6 -17.80 -21.23 -11.95
C SER A 6 -17.64 -22.65 -11.41
N ILE A 7 -16.81 -23.48 -12.04
CA ILE A 7 -16.53 -24.86 -11.59
C ILE A 7 -15.66 -24.85 -10.32
N ILE A 8 -14.67 -23.95 -10.23
CA ILE A 8 -13.82 -23.81 -9.03
C ILE A 8 -14.64 -23.27 -7.85
N LEU A 9 -15.55 -22.32 -8.07
CA LEU A 9 -16.49 -21.84 -7.06
C LEU A 9 -17.48 -22.93 -6.60
N LEU A 10 -17.99 -23.76 -7.50
CA LEU A 10 -18.89 -24.88 -7.17
C LEU A 10 -18.16 -25.99 -6.38
N LEU A 11 -16.90 -26.29 -6.71
CA LEU A 11 -16.08 -27.26 -5.95
C LEU A 11 -15.68 -26.74 -4.57
N ALA A 12 -15.46 -25.44 -4.41
CA ALA A 12 -15.24 -24.82 -3.09
C ALA A 12 -16.51 -24.84 -2.22
N PHE A 13 -17.70 -24.71 -2.80
CA PHE A 13 -18.98 -24.78 -2.07
C PHE A 13 -19.36 -26.19 -1.65
N SER A 14 -18.97 -27.23 -2.40
CA SER A 14 -19.32 -28.62 -2.05
C SER A 14 -18.59 -29.18 -0.82
N SER A 15 -17.48 -28.58 -0.42
CA SER A 15 -16.74 -28.96 0.80
C SER A 15 -17.34 -28.41 2.11
N VAL A 16 -18.34 -27.53 2.05
CA VAL A 16 -18.93 -26.85 3.21
C VAL A 16 -20.09 -27.65 3.87
N LEU A 17 -20.54 -28.75 3.27
CA LEU A 17 -21.74 -29.48 3.73
C LEU A 17 -21.47 -30.62 4.72
N TYR A 18 -20.30 -30.69 5.36
CA TYR A 18 -20.13 -31.57 6.52
C TYR A 18 -20.62 -30.89 7.79
N ALA A 19 -21.83 -31.24 8.22
CA ALA A 19 -22.40 -30.82 9.49
C ALA A 19 -21.49 -31.26 10.65
N GLN A 20 -20.83 -30.31 11.30
CA GLN A 20 -20.03 -30.56 12.49
C GLN A 20 -20.95 -30.73 13.71
N LYS A 21 -20.73 -31.82 14.45
CA LYS A 21 -21.26 -32.04 15.81
C LYS A 21 -20.90 -30.84 16.69
N GLN A 22 -21.90 -30.26 17.31
CA GLN A 22 -21.76 -29.11 18.20
C GLN A 22 -20.92 -29.51 19.44
N ASP A 23 -19.65 -29.18 19.43
CA ASP A 23 -18.77 -29.35 20.60
C ASP A 23 -18.84 -28.09 21.46
N THR A 24 -18.92 -28.25 22.75
CA THR A 24 -19.09 -27.20 23.75
C THR A 24 -18.11 -26.06 23.61
N LEU A 25 -18.64 -24.89 23.49
CA LEU A 25 -18.13 -23.55 23.23
C LEU A 25 -16.77 -23.21 23.87
N LYS A 26 -15.67 -23.65 23.27
CA LYS A 26 -14.40 -22.94 23.41
C LYS A 26 -14.45 -21.68 22.55
N PRO A 27 -13.94 -20.53 23.04
CA PRO A 27 -13.92 -19.32 22.23
C PRO A 27 -13.17 -19.60 20.92
N ARG A 28 -13.86 -19.42 19.78
CA ARG A 28 -13.30 -19.65 18.46
C ARG A 28 -12.24 -18.60 18.21
N ILE A 29 -10.98 -19.00 18.02
CA ILE A 29 -9.89 -18.10 17.78
C ILE A 29 -9.90 -17.74 16.29
N LEU A 30 -10.04 -16.45 16.02
CA LEU A 30 -9.84 -15.84 14.71
C LEU A 30 -8.76 -14.78 14.86
N LYS A 31 -7.61 -14.97 14.22
CA LYS A 31 -6.49 -14.02 14.22
C LYS A 31 -6.19 -13.58 12.81
N GLN A 32 -5.93 -12.30 12.67
CA GLN A 32 -5.48 -11.69 11.42
C GLN A 32 -4.24 -10.86 11.70
N TRP A 33 -3.26 -10.88 10.80
CA TRP A 33 -2.05 -10.08 10.90
C TRP A 33 -1.51 -9.72 9.52
N ASN A 34 -0.74 -8.65 9.49
CA ASN A 34 0.14 -8.29 8.40
C ASN A 34 1.59 -8.53 8.86
N LEU A 35 2.53 -8.52 7.94
CA LEU A 35 3.93 -8.47 8.29
C LEU A 35 4.37 -7.00 8.44
N SER A 36 5.32 -6.74 9.35
CA SER A 36 5.96 -5.44 9.48
C SER A 36 6.61 -5.00 8.16
N ARG A 37 6.92 -3.71 8.01
CA ARG A 37 7.49 -3.15 6.78
C ARG A 37 8.76 -3.88 6.30
N ASP A 38 9.56 -4.41 7.22
CA ASP A 38 10.78 -5.20 6.95
C ASP A 38 10.53 -6.71 6.96
N PHE A 39 9.26 -7.15 7.02
CA PHE A 39 8.83 -8.54 7.09
C PHE A 39 9.39 -9.33 8.30
N SER A 40 9.85 -8.64 9.34
CA SER A 40 10.43 -9.28 10.53
C SER A 40 9.38 -9.81 11.50
N GLU A 41 8.30 -9.11 11.70
CA GLU A 41 7.31 -9.36 12.75
C GLU A 41 5.89 -9.49 12.21
N GLU A 42 5.06 -10.24 12.92
CA GLU A 42 3.61 -10.30 12.72
C GLU A 42 2.96 -9.14 13.46
N VAL A 43 2.28 -8.25 12.75
CA VAL A 43 1.52 -7.12 13.31
C VAL A 43 0.05 -7.49 13.33
N ILE A 44 -0.50 -7.72 14.52
CA ILE A 44 -1.91 -8.12 14.68
C ILE A 44 -2.82 -6.99 14.21
N VAL A 45 -3.75 -7.34 13.34
CA VAL A 45 -4.81 -6.46 12.86
C VAL A 45 -6.13 -6.94 13.47
N PRO A 46 -6.81 -6.12 14.28
CA PRO A 46 -8.09 -6.51 14.85
C PRO A 46 -9.17 -6.61 13.76
N PHE A 47 -10.11 -7.54 13.93
CA PHE A 47 -11.34 -7.55 13.13
C PHE A 47 -12.27 -6.43 13.59
N ASP A 48 -12.83 -5.68 12.66
CA ASP A 48 -13.89 -4.73 12.94
C ASP A 48 -15.24 -5.46 13.02
N THR A 49 -15.59 -5.89 14.23
CA THR A 49 -16.86 -6.58 14.52
C THR A 49 -18.01 -5.63 14.81
N VAL A 50 -17.76 -4.35 14.92
CA VAL A 50 -18.76 -3.32 15.30
C VAL A 50 -19.04 -2.33 14.19
N PHE A 51 -18.49 -2.56 13.00
CA PHE A 51 -18.62 -1.67 11.84
C PHE A 51 -18.29 -0.21 12.16
N SER A 52 -17.16 0.00 12.85
CA SER A 52 -16.74 1.30 13.35
C SER A 52 -16.55 2.36 12.26
N LEU A 53 -16.28 1.90 11.03
CA LEU A 53 -16.07 2.74 9.85
C LEU A 53 -17.22 2.63 8.82
N CYS A 54 -18.44 2.31 9.25
CA CYS A 54 -19.60 2.15 8.37
C CYS A 54 -19.96 3.42 7.57
N ASN A 55 -19.56 4.59 8.07
CA ASN A 55 -19.71 5.88 7.40
C ASN A 55 -18.57 6.22 6.42
N ARG A 56 -17.48 5.44 6.41
CA ARG A 56 -16.35 5.59 5.50
C ARG A 56 -16.35 4.41 4.51
N THR A 57 -17.27 4.44 3.57
CA THR A 57 -17.46 3.35 2.60
C THR A 57 -16.33 3.29 1.59
N ARG A 58 -15.81 4.44 1.15
CA ARG A 58 -14.71 4.53 0.19
C ARG A 58 -13.39 4.09 0.83
N VAL A 59 -12.60 3.32 0.10
CA VAL A 59 -11.26 2.90 0.53
C VAL A 59 -10.36 4.12 0.77
N ALA A 60 -10.45 5.14 -0.08
CA ALA A 60 -9.75 6.40 0.09
C ALA A 60 -9.97 7.02 1.48
N ASP A 61 -11.24 7.09 1.94
CA ASP A 61 -11.60 7.72 3.21
C ASP A 61 -11.19 6.89 4.44
N ARG A 62 -10.94 5.58 4.25
CA ARG A 62 -10.36 4.70 5.28
C ARG A 62 -8.84 4.84 5.36
N TYR A 63 -8.19 5.17 4.24
CA TYR A 63 -6.74 5.30 4.15
C TYR A 63 -6.25 6.64 4.68
N SER A 64 -6.85 7.73 4.24
CA SER A 64 -6.57 9.08 4.71
C SER A 64 -7.88 9.84 4.93
N PRO A 65 -8.01 10.67 5.97
CA PRO A 65 -9.26 11.39 6.24
C PRO A 65 -9.56 12.50 5.21
N VAL A 66 -8.56 12.96 4.46
CA VAL A 66 -8.70 14.02 3.46
C VAL A 66 -8.05 13.60 2.15
N ASN A 67 -8.87 13.43 1.10
CA ASN A 67 -8.42 13.00 -0.22
C ASN A 67 -9.03 13.87 -1.32
N ALA A 68 -8.24 14.16 -2.35
CA ALA A 68 -8.76 14.61 -3.64
C ALA A 68 -9.07 13.37 -4.47
N THR A 69 -10.33 13.23 -4.87
CA THR A 69 -10.82 12.11 -5.68
C THR A 69 -11.36 12.61 -7.01
N LEU A 70 -11.36 11.76 -8.02
CA LEU A 70 -12.00 12.03 -9.31
C LEU A 70 -13.50 11.69 -9.32
N GLY A 71 -14.07 11.39 -8.15
CA GLY A 71 -15.50 11.18 -7.95
C GLY A 71 -15.93 9.73 -7.75
N ASN A 72 -15.31 8.77 -8.40
CA ASN A 72 -15.68 7.36 -8.35
C ASN A 72 -14.91 6.56 -7.29
N TYR A 73 -15.41 5.37 -6.93
CA TYR A 73 -14.77 4.46 -6.00
C TYR A 73 -13.46 3.87 -6.50
N GLY A 74 -13.39 3.44 -7.76
CA GLY A 74 -12.25 2.75 -8.34
C GLY A 74 -11.27 3.66 -9.07
N LEU A 75 -11.44 5.00 -9.02
CA LEU A 75 -10.52 5.95 -9.62
C LEU A 75 -9.34 6.25 -8.69
N PRO A 76 -8.19 6.68 -9.23
CA PRO A 76 -7.07 7.10 -8.42
C PRO A 76 -7.44 8.29 -7.55
N PHE A 77 -6.80 8.39 -6.41
CA PHE A 77 -6.99 9.50 -5.50
C PHE A 77 -5.65 9.99 -4.95
N TYR A 78 -5.64 11.26 -4.56
CA TYR A 78 -4.45 11.90 -4.05
C TYR A 78 -4.65 12.30 -2.59
N GLN A 79 -3.75 11.87 -1.71
CA GLN A 79 -3.81 12.19 -0.29
C GLN A 79 -3.48 13.67 -0.09
N MET A 80 -4.43 14.43 0.41
CA MET A 80 -4.25 15.85 0.70
C MET A 80 -3.34 16.06 1.92
N ASN A 81 -3.36 15.13 2.89
CA ASN A 81 -2.36 15.10 3.94
C ASN A 81 -1.01 14.65 3.36
N PHE A 82 -0.01 15.53 3.44
CA PHE A 82 1.33 15.29 2.88
C PHE A 82 2.00 14.02 3.44
N PHE A 83 1.80 13.72 4.72
CA PHE A 83 2.44 12.57 5.38
C PHE A 83 1.73 11.23 5.16
N ASP A 84 0.56 11.23 4.53
CA ASP A 84 -0.12 10.00 4.10
C ASP A 84 0.28 9.58 2.68
N ARG A 85 1.03 10.42 1.94
CA ARG A 85 1.47 10.14 0.56
C ARG A 85 2.49 8.99 0.51
N ILE A 86 2.42 8.19 -0.53
CA ILE A 86 3.41 7.15 -0.80
C ILE A 86 4.69 7.80 -1.32
N THR A 87 5.76 7.69 -0.55
CA THR A 87 7.07 8.28 -0.89
C THR A 87 8.09 7.27 -1.42
N ASP A 88 7.70 6.01 -1.60
CA ASP A 88 8.56 4.95 -2.11
C ASP A 88 8.68 5.07 -3.64
N PRO A 89 9.88 5.38 -4.20
CA PRO A 89 10.06 5.55 -5.64
C PRO A 89 9.68 4.32 -6.46
N ASP A 90 9.82 3.13 -5.88
CA ASP A 90 9.50 1.86 -6.55
C ASP A 90 7.98 1.60 -6.67
N LYS A 91 7.14 2.45 -6.06
CA LYS A 91 5.68 2.38 -6.13
C LYS A 91 5.06 3.46 -7.01
N PHE A 92 5.87 4.22 -7.73
CA PHE A 92 5.42 5.35 -8.54
C PHE A 92 4.26 4.97 -9.48
N VAL A 93 4.35 3.86 -10.18
CA VAL A 93 3.37 3.43 -11.19
C VAL A 93 1.95 3.28 -10.61
N TYR A 94 1.84 2.89 -9.35
CA TYR A 94 0.55 2.63 -8.69
C TYR A 94 0.33 3.37 -7.37
N SER A 95 1.15 4.38 -7.06
CA SER A 95 1.07 5.11 -5.78
C SER A 95 -0.34 5.62 -5.45
N ASN A 96 -1.02 6.20 -6.44
CA ASN A 96 -2.37 6.75 -6.31
C ASN A 96 -3.49 5.68 -6.29
N TYR A 97 -3.14 4.42 -6.57
CA TYR A 97 -4.03 3.27 -6.50
C TYR A 97 -3.70 2.32 -5.36
N TYR A 98 -2.56 2.55 -4.66
CA TYR A 98 -2.03 1.63 -3.65
C TYR A 98 -3.05 1.15 -2.62
N PRO A 99 -3.93 2.00 -2.06
CA PRO A 99 -4.93 1.55 -1.10
C PRO A 99 -6.04 0.66 -1.70
N LEU A 100 -6.25 0.70 -3.00
CA LEU A 100 -7.22 -0.15 -3.71
C LEU A 100 -6.65 -1.54 -4.03
N MET A 101 -5.33 -1.72 -3.97
CA MET A 101 -4.63 -2.89 -4.46
C MET A 101 -4.18 -3.83 -3.34
N HIS A 102 -4.10 -5.11 -3.63
CA HIS A 102 -3.43 -6.10 -2.79
C HIS A 102 -2.02 -6.34 -3.32
N VAL A 103 -1.02 -5.87 -2.59
CA VAL A 103 0.41 -5.92 -2.95
C VAL A 103 1.23 -6.48 -1.78
N PRO A 104 2.51 -6.87 -1.98
CA PRO A 104 3.33 -7.46 -0.92
C PRO A 104 3.37 -6.66 0.39
N GLY A 105 3.35 -5.33 0.29
CA GLY A 105 3.45 -4.44 1.45
C GLY A 105 2.22 -4.42 2.37
N ASN A 106 1.06 -4.85 1.90
CA ASN A 106 -0.19 -4.91 2.67
C ASN A 106 -0.80 -6.32 2.73
N ALA A 107 -0.01 -7.37 2.44
CA ALA A 107 -0.46 -8.75 2.46
C ALA A 107 -1.02 -9.14 3.84
N VAL A 108 -2.18 -9.77 3.83
CA VAL A 108 -2.92 -10.20 5.03
C VAL A 108 -2.80 -11.71 5.19
N PHE A 109 -2.58 -12.16 6.43
CA PHE A 109 -2.55 -13.57 6.82
C PHE A 109 -3.54 -13.83 7.94
N MET A 110 -4.04 -15.06 8.03
CA MET A 110 -5.05 -15.43 9.01
C MET A 110 -4.74 -16.76 9.68
N ASN A 111 -5.31 -16.95 10.85
CA ASN A 111 -5.38 -18.25 11.54
C ASN A 111 -6.80 -18.42 12.08
N THR A 112 -7.51 -19.42 11.60
CA THR A 112 -8.92 -19.64 11.87
C THR A 112 -9.12 -21.04 12.41
N GLN A 113 -9.73 -21.21 13.58
CA GLN A 113 -10.05 -22.55 14.13
C GLN A 113 -11.18 -23.25 13.35
N VAL A 114 -12.04 -22.46 12.73
CA VAL A 114 -13.11 -22.91 11.83
C VAL A 114 -13.02 -22.12 10.54
N PRO A 115 -13.50 -22.67 9.41
CA PRO A 115 -13.55 -21.91 8.16
C PRO A 115 -14.26 -20.57 8.38
N PHE A 116 -13.64 -19.50 7.88
CA PHE A 116 -14.16 -18.14 7.95
C PHE A 116 -14.46 -17.65 6.54
N THR A 117 -15.65 -17.14 6.32
CA THR A 117 -16.04 -16.50 5.06
C THR A 117 -16.74 -15.20 5.39
N GLU A 118 -16.28 -14.12 4.76
CA GLU A 118 -16.88 -12.81 4.79
C GLU A 118 -17.31 -12.44 3.39
N LEU A 119 -18.55 -11.99 3.26
CA LEU A 119 -19.12 -11.43 2.05
C LEU A 119 -19.55 -10.00 2.39
N ASP A 120 -19.01 -9.05 1.68
CA ASP A 120 -19.38 -7.63 1.78
C ASP A 120 -19.85 -7.16 0.42
N TRP A 121 -21.07 -6.69 0.35
CA TRP A 121 -21.66 -6.13 -0.86
C TRP A 121 -22.30 -4.79 -0.55
N THR A 122 -21.82 -3.78 -1.20
CA THR A 122 -22.37 -2.43 -1.13
C THR A 122 -22.93 -2.05 -2.49
N PHE A 123 -24.14 -1.52 -2.49
CA PHE A 123 -24.82 -0.98 -3.66
C PHE A 123 -25.38 0.39 -3.32
N ALA A 124 -25.12 1.39 -4.15
CA ALA A 124 -25.60 2.75 -3.97
C ALA A 124 -25.92 3.43 -5.31
N GLY A 125 -26.80 4.42 -5.27
CA GLY A 125 -27.16 5.24 -6.41
C GLY A 125 -28.22 4.65 -7.34
N PRO A 126 -28.81 5.47 -8.23
CA PRO A 126 -29.71 5.02 -9.29
C PRO A 126 -28.91 4.22 -10.34
N LYS A 127 -29.62 3.51 -11.23
CA LYS A 127 -29.03 2.61 -12.22
C LYS A 127 -27.95 3.27 -13.09
N GLU A 128 -28.16 4.52 -13.44
CA GLU A 128 -27.32 5.30 -14.36
C GLU A 128 -25.99 5.75 -13.71
N THR A 129 -25.95 5.88 -12.39
CA THR A 129 -24.78 6.32 -11.61
C THR A 129 -24.45 5.35 -10.48
N SER A 130 -24.81 4.06 -10.65
CA SER A 130 -24.65 3.08 -9.59
C SER A 130 -23.19 2.84 -9.23
N GLU A 131 -22.95 2.77 -7.93
CA GLU A 131 -21.71 2.39 -7.30
C GLU A 131 -21.90 1.02 -6.63
N GLN A 132 -21.02 0.08 -6.93
CA GLN A 132 -21.10 -1.28 -6.40
C GLN A 132 -19.73 -1.75 -5.96
N THR A 133 -19.65 -2.31 -4.76
CA THR A 133 -18.46 -3.03 -4.31
C THR A 133 -18.85 -4.42 -3.88
N PHE A 134 -18.03 -5.40 -4.20
CA PHE A 134 -18.23 -6.77 -3.77
C PHE A 134 -16.89 -7.34 -3.31
N ARG A 135 -16.83 -7.79 -2.06
CA ARG A 135 -15.67 -8.43 -1.46
C ARG A 135 -16.02 -9.82 -0.95
N VAL A 136 -15.19 -10.76 -1.29
CA VAL A 136 -15.19 -12.09 -0.68
C VAL A 136 -13.84 -12.30 -0.02
N ARG A 137 -13.86 -12.68 1.25
CA ARG A 137 -12.66 -13.13 1.95
C ARG A 137 -12.96 -14.50 2.58
N HIS A 138 -12.16 -15.49 2.21
CA HIS A 138 -12.25 -16.83 2.77
C HIS A 138 -10.92 -17.25 3.36
N SER A 139 -10.94 -17.92 4.51
CA SER A 139 -9.76 -18.50 5.12
C SER A 139 -10.10 -19.76 5.88
N GLN A 140 -9.23 -20.75 5.77
CA GLN A 140 -9.39 -22.05 6.42
C GLN A 140 -8.03 -22.62 6.86
N ASN A 141 -7.99 -23.18 8.06
CA ASN A 141 -6.86 -24.00 8.50
C ASN A 141 -6.99 -25.41 7.92
N VAL A 142 -5.92 -25.90 7.28
CA VAL A 142 -5.78 -27.32 6.92
C VAL A 142 -5.46 -28.14 8.16
N ASN A 143 -4.61 -27.58 9.02
CA ASN A 143 -4.26 -28.11 10.32
C ASN A 143 -3.81 -26.96 11.25
N ARG A 144 -3.33 -27.29 12.46
CA ARG A 144 -2.91 -26.28 13.43
C ARG A 144 -1.77 -25.36 12.99
N PHE A 145 -1.04 -25.72 11.93
CA PHE A 145 0.14 -24.98 11.45
C PHE A 145 -0.09 -24.30 10.11
N LEU A 146 -0.95 -24.87 9.26
CA LEU A 146 -1.14 -24.44 7.88
C LEU A 146 -2.53 -23.82 7.70
N ASN A 147 -2.53 -22.56 7.29
CA ASN A 147 -3.70 -21.83 6.84
C ASN A 147 -3.57 -21.46 5.37
N PHE A 148 -4.68 -21.38 4.67
CA PHE A 148 -4.78 -20.74 3.37
C PHE A 148 -6.07 -19.92 3.28
N GLY A 149 -6.06 -18.97 2.36
CA GLY A 149 -7.24 -18.16 2.10
C GLY A 149 -7.15 -17.44 0.77
N LEU A 150 -8.23 -16.77 0.46
CA LEU A 150 -8.36 -15.93 -0.74
C LEU A 150 -9.12 -14.65 -0.39
N ILE A 151 -8.79 -13.59 -1.12
CA ILE A 151 -9.52 -12.33 -1.15
C ILE A 151 -9.87 -12.05 -2.61
N PHE A 152 -11.09 -11.65 -2.85
CA PHE A 152 -11.57 -11.24 -4.17
C PHE A 152 -12.38 -9.96 -4.01
N ASP A 153 -11.92 -8.89 -4.62
CA ASP A 153 -12.56 -7.59 -4.59
C ASP A 153 -12.98 -7.18 -6.00
N ILE A 154 -14.20 -6.65 -6.11
CA ILE A 154 -14.69 -5.98 -7.31
C ILE A 154 -15.22 -4.61 -6.91
N ILE A 155 -14.78 -3.58 -7.63
CA ILE A 155 -15.41 -2.25 -7.61
C ILE A 155 -15.95 -2.02 -9.03
N TYR A 156 -17.21 -1.64 -9.11
CA TYR A 156 -17.86 -1.25 -10.35
C TYR A 156 -18.62 0.05 -10.10
N ASP A 157 -18.20 1.12 -10.75
CA ASP A 157 -18.77 2.45 -10.56
C ASP A 157 -18.95 3.13 -11.91
N LEU A 158 -20.17 3.56 -12.21
CA LEU A 158 -20.52 4.23 -13.45
C LEU A 158 -20.14 5.72 -13.46
N GLY A 159 -19.91 6.30 -12.29
CA GLY A 159 -19.62 7.70 -12.12
C GLY A 159 -20.81 8.63 -12.30
N GLN A 160 -20.65 9.88 -11.87
CA GLN A 160 -21.67 10.90 -11.94
C GLN A 160 -21.77 11.55 -13.33
N TYR A 161 -20.64 11.67 -14.03
CA TYR A 161 -20.54 12.23 -15.36
C TYR A 161 -20.44 11.14 -16.43
N ASN A 162 -20.69 11.49 -17.68
CA ASN A 162 -20.49 10.57 -18.79
C ASN A 162 -19.02 10.16 -18.91
N TYR A 163 -18.78 8.95 -19.39
CA TYR A 163 -17.43 8.41 -19.66
C TYR A 163 -16.50 8.44 -18.45
N GLN A 164 -17.01 8.09 -17.26
CA GLN A 164 -16.26 8.10 -16.00
C GLN A 164 -16.25 6.71 -15.34
N ARG A 165 -16.71 5.66 -16.00
CA ARG A 165 -16.82 4.33 -15.44
C ARG A 165 -15.47 3.79 -14.97
N ALA A 166 -15.43 3.21 -13.75
CA ALA A 166 -14.31 2.50 -13.19
C ALA A 166 -14.67 1.03 -12.91
N ILE A 167 -13.73 0.12 -13.17
CA ILE A 167 -13.88 -1.31 -12.90
C ILE A 167 -12.55 -1.82 -12.34
N ASP A 168 -12.55 -2.22 -11.08
CA ASP A 168 -11.41 -2.83 -10.41
C ASP A 168 -11.74 -4.29 -10.12
N LYS A 169 -10.78 -5.18 -10.34
CA LYS A 169 -10.91 -6.62 -10.10
C LYS A 169 -9.62 -7.13 -9.52
N ASP A 170 -9.65 -7.47 -8.24
CA ASP A 170 -8.48 -7.89 -7.50
C ASP A 170 -8.69 -9.28 -6.95
N PHE A 171 -7.69 -10.12 -7.09
CA PHE A 171 -7.67 -11.45 -6.54
C PHE A 171 -6.36 -11.69 -5.82
N THR A 172 -6.42 -12.19 -4.59
CA THR A 172 -5.24 -12.57 -3.81
C THR A 172 -5.45 -13.94 -3.17
N PHE A 173 -4.49 -14.81 -3.41
CA PHE A 173 -4.32 -16.04 -2.64
C PHE A 173 -3.27 -15.79 -1.55
N PHE A 174 -3.52 -16.26 -0.34
CA PHE A 174 -2.54 -16.23 0.73
C PHE A 174 -2.48 -17.55 1.48
N SER A 175 -1.31 -17.85 2.02
CA SER A 175 -1.09 -19.03 2.85
C SER A 175 -0.04 -18.74 3.90
N SER A 176 -0.19 -19.32 5.08
CA SER A 176 0.80 -19.26 6.13
C SER A 176 1.01 -20.63 6.77
N TYR A 177 2.28 -20.99 6.96
CA TYR A 177 2.68 -22.13 7.78
C TYR A 177 3.45 -21.62 9.00
N THR A 178 2.95 -21.90 10.20
CA THR A 178 3.49 -21.40 11.46
C THR A 178 3.93 -22.55 12.36
N GLY A 179 4.98 -23.26 11.94
CA GLY A 179 5.58 -24.34 12.73
C GLY A 179 6.52 -23.82 13.83
N ASN A 180 7.03 -24.72 14.65
CA ASN A 180 7.86 -24.36 15.81
C ASN A 180 9.21 -23.74 15.43
N LYS A 181 9.86 -24.25 14.38
CA LYS A 181 11.18 -23.78 13.90
C LYS A 181 11.10 -23.10 12.54
N TYR A 182 10.11 -23.46 11.76
CA TYR A 182 9.95 -22.97 10.41
C TYR A 182 8.61 -22.24 10.27
N LYS A 183 8.66 -21.05 9.69
CA LYS A 183 7.49 -20.26 9.31
C LYS A 183 7.58 -19.92 7.84
N LEU A 184 6.45 -19.93 7.15
CA LEU A 184 6.31 -19.51 5.76
C LEU A 184 5.09 -18.65 5.62
N TYR A 185 5.23 -17.55 4.86
CA TYR A 185 4.14 -16.68 4.45
C TYR A 185 4.21 -16.53 2.93
N LEU A 186 3.11 -16.82 2.27
CA LEU A 186 2.97 -16.73 0.81
C LEU A 186 1.74 -15.86 0.51
N SER A 187 1.91 -14.86 -0.34
CA SER A 187 0.82 -14.09 -0.92
C SER A 187 1.05 -13.91 -2.41
N ALA A 188 0.05 -14.19 -3.23
CA ALA A 188 0.10 -14.01 -4.68
C ALA A 188 -1.15 -13.25 -5.11
N GLY A 189 -0.96 -12.09 -5.74
CA GLY A 189 -2.02 -11.16 -6.12
C GLY A 189 -2.05 -10.82 -7.60
N ILE A 190 -3.25 -10.55 -8.09
CA ILE A 190 -3.51 -9.98 -9.41
C ILE A 190 -4.48 -8.83 -9.20
N ASN A 191 -4.06 -7.62 -9.55
CA ASN A 191 -4.88 -6.42 -9.53
C ASN A 191 -5.07 -5.93 -10.96
N ASN A 192 -6.30 -5.62 -11.35
CA ASN A 192 -6.66 -5.13 -12.67
C ASN A 192 -7.67 -3.99 -12.53
N ILE A 193 -7.18 -2.77 -12.66
CA ILE A 193 -7.92 -1.52 -12.51
C ILE A 193 -8.09 -0.91 -13.90
N SER A 194 -9.30 -0.57 -14.26
CA SER A 194 -9.63 0.03 -15.56
C SER A 194 -10.59 1.17 -15.37
N SER A 195 -10.30 2.32 -15.97
CA SER A 195 -11.15 3.50 -15.93
C SER A 195 -11.33 4.09 -17.32
N TYR A 196 -12.50 4.67 -17.54
CA TYR A 196 -12.74 5.57 -18.67
C TYR A 196 -12.32 6.98 -18.25
N GLU A 197 -11.67 7.67 -19.17
CA GLU A 197 -11.13 9.01 -18.96
C GLU A 197 -12.00 10.02 -19.70
N ASN A 198 -12.70 10.87 -18.96
CA ASN A 198 -13.55 11.89 -19.58
C ASN A 198 -12.87 13.26 -19.78
N GLY A 199 -11.62 13.41 -19.35
CA GLY A 199 -10.85 14.64 -19.51
C GLY A 199 -11.39 15.85 -18.73
N GLY A 200 -12.31 15.61 -17.79
CA GLY A 200 -12.95 16.65 -16.99
C GLY A 200 -14.10 17.36 -17.71
N ILE A 201 -14.75 18.26 -16.99
CA ILE A 201 -15.91 19.04 -17.45
C ILE A 201 -15.44 20.10 -18.46
N ALA A 202 -16.09 20.14 -19.63
CA ALA A 202 -15.76 21.09 -20.70
C ALA A 202 -16.21 22.53 -20.38
N ASP A 203 -17.34 22.69 -19.69
CA ASP A 203 -17.88 23.98 -19.26
C ASP A 203 -18.25 23.98 -17.78
N ARG A 204 -17.40 24.60 -16.97
CA ARG A 204 -17.59 24.68 -15.52
C ARG A 204 -18.81 25.52 -15.10
N SER A 205 -19.32 26.41 -15.96
CA SER A 205 -20.50 27.25 -15.64
C SER A 205 -21.76 26.40 -15.45
N GLN A 206 -21.81 25.22 -16.08
CA GLN A 206 -22.96 24.33 -16.01
C GLN A 206 -23.09 23.57 -14.69
N VAL A 207 -21.98 23.42 -13.93
CA VAL A 207 -21.99 22.71 -12.64
C VAL A 207 -22.99 23.31 -11.64
N ASN A 208 -23.13 24.63 -11.65
CA ASN A 208 -24.02 25.35 -10.72
C ASN A 208 -25.35 25.81 -11.38
N ALA A 209 -25.57 25.43 -12.63
CA ALA A 209 -26.74 25.86 -13.40
C ALA A 209 -27.99 24.97 -13.19
N GLY A 210 -27.92 23.95 -12.31
CA GLY A 210 -29.02 23.01 -12.08
C GLY A 210 -29.22 22.01 -13.22
N VAL A 211 -28.21 21.86 -14.09
CA VAL A 211 -28.15 20.84 -15.15
C VAL A 211 -27.85 19.46 -14.53
N GLU A 212 -28.51 18.43 -15.01
CA GLU A 212 -28.23 17.06 -14.64
C GLU A 212 -26.74 16.72 -14.95
N THR A 213 -26.04 16.06 -14.04
CA THR A 213 -24.58 15.78 -14.20
C THR A 213 -24.26 15.02 -15.48
N ARG A 214 -25.17 14.17 -15.94
CA ARG A 214 -25.04 13.41 -17.21
C ARG A 214 -25.20 14.26 -18.45
N ASP A 215 -25.83 15.42 -18.35
CA ASP A 215 -26.02 16.34 -19.46
C ASP A 215 -24.88 17.36 -19.58
N ILE A 216 -24.03 17.46 -18.55
CA ILE A 216 -22.86 18.33 -18.56
C ILE A 216 -21.80 17.75 -19.51
N PRO A 217 -21.37 18.51 -20.54
CA PRO A 217 -20.40 18.04 -21.51
C PRO A 217 -19.02 17.85 -20.87
N VAL A 218 -18.32 16.80 -21.30
CA VAL A 218 -16.96 16.46 -20.89
C VAL A 218 -15.98 16.55 -22.06
N ASN A 219 -14.71 16.75 -21.77
CA ASN A 219 -13.68 17.00 -22.79
C ASN A 219 -13.32 15.77 -23.62
N LEU A 220 -13.25 14.60 -22.99
CA LEU A 220 -12.91 13.33 -23.64
C LEU A 220 -14.07 12.36 -23.52
N GLY A 221 -14.01 11.27 -24.27
CA GLY A 221 -14.95 10.18 -24.06
C GLY A 221 -16.08 10.11 -25.06
N ARG A 222 -15.87 10.54 -26.27
CA ARG A 222 -16.80 10.21 -27.35
C ARG A 222 -16.82 8.70 -27.54
N LEU A 223 -17.89 8.02 -27.12
CA LEU A 223 -18.11 6.58 -27.28
C LEU A 223 -17.17 5.69 -26.41
N ASP A 224 -16.90 6.04 -25.17
CA ASP A 224 -16.03 5.26 -24.25
C ASP A 224 -14.61 5.01 -24.83
N ASN A 225 -14.02 5.97 -25.48
CA ASN A 225 -12.79 5.76 -26.27
C ASN A 225 -11.48 6.02 -25.53
N ALA A 226 -11.50 6.90 -24.50
CA ALA A 226 -10.32 7.17 -23.70
C ALA A 226 -10.34 6.28 -22.45
N THR A 227 -9.33 5.44 -22.29
CA THR A 227 -9.24 4.47 -21.18
C THR A 227 -7.86 4.42 -20.57
N SER A 228 -7.80 4.33 -19.24
CA SER A 228 -6.61 4.00 -18.47
C SER A 228 -6.73 2.60 -17.87
N VAL A 229 -5.66 1.82 -17.95
CA VAL A 229 -5.61 0.48 -17.36
C VAL A 229 -4.33 0.32 -16.56
N LEU A 230 -4.47 -0.15 -15.32
CA LEU A 230 -3.36 -0.57 -14.47
C LEU A 230 -3.49 -2.08 -14.19
N LYS A 231 -2.45 -2.83 -14.49
CA LYS A 231 -2.34 -4.27 -14.21
C LYS A 231 -1.15 -4.51 -13.31
N ASN A 232 -1.37 -5.15 -12.20
CA ASN A 232 -0.31 -5.60 -11.30
C ASN A 232 -0.43 -7.10 -11.07
N ARG A 233 0.69 -7.79 -11.08
CA ARG A 233 0.82 -9.17 -10.63
C ARG A 233 1.94 -9.21 -9.62
N ASN A 234 1.69 -9.77 -8.47
CA ASN A 234 2.67 -9.76 -7.39
C ASN A 234 2.75 -11.10 -6.66
N LEU A 235 3.91 -11.31 -6.05
CA LEU A 235 4.18 -12.45 -5.19
C LEU A 235 5.04 -11.99 -4.00
N LEU A 236 4.66 -12.41 -2.81
CA LEU A 236 5.45 -12.33 -1.59
C LEU A 236 5.69 -13.75 -1.08
N LEU A 237 6.95 -14.10 -0.86
CA LEU A 237 7.35 -15.31 -0.16
C LEU A 237 8.30 -14.92 0.98
N VAL A 238 7.91 -15.22 2.21
CA VAL A 238 8.76 -15.03 3.39
C VAL A 238 8.94 -16.38 4.07
N GLN A 239 10.18 -16.82 4.18
CA GLN A 239 10.56 -18.05 4.87
C GLN A 239 11.45 -17.70 6.05
N LYS A 240 11.18 -18.30 7.21
CA LYS A 240 11.96 -18.09 8.43
C LYS A 240 12.30 -19.42 9.05
N TYR A 241 13.57 -19.61 9.40
CA TYR A 241 14.05 -20.79 10.11
C TYR A 241 14.78 -20.38 11.37
N THR A 242 14.25 -20.80 12.53
CA THR A 242 14.79 -20.44 13.85
C THR A 242 15.70 -21.55 14.37
N ILE A 243 16.91 -21.16 14.76
CA ILE A 243 17.95 -22.03 15.34
C ILE A 243 18.07 -21.70 16.84
N GLY A 244 18.19 -22.71 17.67
CA GLY A 244 18.61 -22.55 19.08
C GLY A 244 17.51 -22.21 20.08
N GLY A 245 16.24 -22.12 19.71
CA GLY A 245 15.16 -21.89 20.63
C GLY A 245 13.84 -22.48 20.17
N SER A 246 13.09 -23.20 21.01
CA SER A 246 11.70 -23.51 20.70
C SER A 246 10.84 -22.32 21.12
N SER A 247 10.20 -21.66 20.16
CA SER A 247 9.12 -20.72 20.41
C SER A 247 7.84 -21.51 20.75
N GLN A 248 7.79 -22.17 21.91
CA GLN A 248 6.52 -22.63 22.45
C GLN A 248 5.87 -21.48 23.23
N PRO A 249 4.56 -21.27 23.09
CA PRO A 249 3.83 -20.42 24.01
C PRO A 249 3.99 -20.96 25.44
N PRO A 250 3.98 -20.10 26.47
CA PRO A 250 4.18 -20.52 27.84
C PRO A 250 2.93 -21.28 28.34
N ASN A 251 2.90 -22.58 28.13
CA ASN A 251 2.13 -23.50 28.94
C ASN A 251 3.10 -24.53 29.49
N ASP A 252 3.17 -24.54 30.80
CA ASP A 252 3.90 -25.41 31.70
C ASP A 252 5.27 -24.95 32.22
N SER A 253 5.20 -24.66 33.45
CA SER A 253 6.08 -24.50 34.57
C SER A 253 7.37 -25.35 34.59
N VAL A 254 8.32 -25.09 33.72
CA VAL A 254 9.76 -25.28 33.98
C VAL A 254 10.58 -24.49 32.95
N PRO A 255 11.48 -23.57 33.35
CA PRO A 255 12.37 -22.91 32.40
C PRO A 255 13.47 -23.87 31.97
N LYS A 256 13.29 -24.54 30.82
CA LYS A 256 14.39 -25.27 30.19
C LYS A 256 15.44 -24.27 29.67
N LYS A 257 16.62 -24.26 30.23
CA LYS A 257 17.80 -23.54 29.75
C LYS A 257 17.98 -23.78 28.25
N LYS A 258 17.75 -22.78 27.44
CA LYS A 258 18.01 -22.79 26.01
C LYS A 258 19.53 -22.64 25.78
N ARG A 259 20.21 -23.68 25.33
CA ARG A 259 21.58 -23.60 24.83
C ARG A 259 21.54 -23.38 23.33
N GLY A 260 21.55 -22.10 22.88
CA GLY A 260 21.94 -21.72 21.53
C GLY A 260 23.45 -21.49 21.47
N PHE A 261 24.03 -21.40 20.27
CA PHE A 261 25.41 -20.97 20.07
C PHE A 261 25.57 -19.58 20.72
N LEU A 262 26.46 -19.49 21.72
CA LEU A 262 26.62 -18.31 22.59
C LEU A 262 25.39 -17.88 23.41
N GLY A 263 24.39 -18.76 23.63
CA GLY A 263 23.15 -18.37 24.36
C GLY A 263 22.19 -17.50 23.57
N LEU A 264 22.42 -17.31 22.28
CA LEU A 264 21.57 -16.55 21.36
C LEU A 264 20.62 -17.49 20.61
N SER A 265 19.38 -17.09 20.41
CA SER A 265 18.51 -17.67 19.40
C SER A 265 18.64 -16.87 18.12
N GLY A 266 18.74 -17.54 16.99
CA GLY A 266 18.87 -16.90 15.69
C GLY A 266 17.79 -17.34 14.71
N THR A 267 17.38 -16.45 13.82
CA THR A 267 16.42 -16.73 12.76
C THR A 267 17.00 -16.33 11.42
N PHE A 268 17.15 -17.31 10.52
CA PHE A 268 17.41 -17.05 9.12
C PHE A 268 16.11 -16.74 8.41
N SER A 269 16.08 -15.63 7.70
CA SER A 269 14.93 -15.18 6.90
C SER A 269 15.33 -15.06 5.44
N HIS A 270 14.52 -15.64 4.54
CA HIS A 270 14.56 -15.41 3.11
C HIS A 270 13.26 -14.71 2.70
N ILE A 271 13.37 -13.58 2.03
CA ILE A 271 12.24 -12.77 1.60
C ILE A 271 12.38 -12.55 0.10
N LEU A 272 11.40 -13.01 -0.65
CA LEU A 272 11.31 -12.80 -2.09
C LEU A 272 10.04 -11.99 -2.38
N THR A 273 10.20 -10.86 -3.05
CA THR A 273 9.09 -10.12 -3.64
C THR A 273 9.25 -10.04 -5.14
N PHE A 274 8.17 -10.27 -5.84
CA PHE A 274 8.06 -10.08 -7.28
C PHE A 274 6.88 -9.18 -7.56
N GLU A 275 7.08 -8.17 -8.39
CA GLU A 275 6.01 -7.31 -8.89
C GLU A 275 6.18 -7.10 -10.39
N ASN A 276 5.09 -7.13 -11.12
CA ASN A 276 5.02 -6.84 -12.54
C ASN A 276 3.84 -5.89 -12.78
N ASN A 277 4.17 -4.63 -12.99
CA ASN A 277 3.26 -3.52 -13.18
C ASN A 277 3.18 -3.18 -14.67
N GLY A 278 1.98 -2.98 -15.18
CA GLY A 278 1.76 -2.44 -16.50
C GLY A 278 0.71 -1.34 -16.43
N ARG A 279 0.99 -0.19 -17.01
CA ARG A 279 0.03 0.91 -17.15
C ARG A 279 -0.09 1.26 -18.62
N SER A 280 -1.31 1.45 -19.08
CA SER A 280 -1.59 1.90 -20.45
C SER A 280 -2.68 2.96 -20.45
N TYR A 281 -2.54 3.89 -21.37
CA TYR A 281 -3.57 4.85 -21.74
C TYR A 281 -3.86 4.69 -23.21
N SER A 282 -5.13 4.63 -23.59
CA SER A 282 -5.55 4.59 -24.99
C SER A 282 -6.67 5.58 -25.23
N ASP A 283 -6.61 6.26 -26.36
CA ASP A 283 -7.67 7.12 -26.88
C ASP A 283 -7.78 6.89 -28.40
N SER A 284 -8.93 6.39 -28.82
CA SER A 284 -9.18 6.06 -30.23
C SER A 284 -9.61 7.26 -31.07
N TYR A 285 -10.01 8.37 -30.42
CA TYR A 285 -10.46 9.59 -31.07
C TYR A 285 -10.03 10.84 -30.28
N PRO A 286 -8.72 11.12 -30.20
CA PRO A 286 -8.21 12.24 -29.43
C PRO A 286 -8.81 13.56 -29.94
N LEU A 287 -9.30 14.36 -29.01
CA LEU A 287 -9.84 15.67 -29.30
C LEU A 287 -8.73 16.61 -29.76
N SER A 288 -8.90 17.22 -30.93
CA SER A 288 -7.95 18.21 -31.45
C SER A 288 -7.81 19.39 -30.50
N GLY A 289 -6.57 19.70 -30.10
CA GLY A 289 -6.25 20.81 -29.21
C GLY A 289 -6.46 20.52 -27.71
N PHE A 290 -6.81 19.29 -27.33
CA PHE A 290 -6.85 18.88 -25.93
C PHE A 290 -5.44 18.69 -25.35
N TYR A 291 -4.56 18.13 -26.15
CA TYR A 291 -3.14 18.00 -25.82
C TYR A 291 -2.30 19.02 -26.59
N ASP A 292 -1.35 19.66 -25.91
CA ASP A 292 -0.49 20.69 -26.50
C ASP A 292 0.43 20.12 -27.58
N THR A 293 0.88 18.89 -27.41
CA THR A 293 1.87 18.23 -28.26
C THR A 293 1.42 16.83 -28.65
N THR A 294 1.83 16.38 -29.85
CA THR A 294 1.60 15.02 -30.35
C THR A 294 2.85 14.54 -31.07
N PHE A 295 3.49 13.51 -30.56
CA PHE A 295 4.78 12.98 -31.04
C PHE A 295 4.65 11.76 -31.96
N ILE A 296 3.61 10.91 -31.75
CA ILE A 296 3.49 9.60 -32.42
C ILE A 296 2.34 9.61 -33.44
N SER A 297 1.12 9.84 -33.00
CA SER A 297 -0.07 9.75 -33.85
C SER A 297 -1.11 10.80 -33.47
N LYS A 298 -1.62 11.52 -34.49
CA LYS A 298 -2.75 12.46 -34.32
C LYS A 298 -4.13 11.79 -34.36
N LYS A 299 -4.18 10.52 -34.76
CA LYS A 299 -5.44 9.79 -34.94
C LYS A 299 -5.83 8.93 -33.75
N THR A 300 -4.83 8.41 -33.05
CA THR A 300 -5.02 7.50 -31.92
C THR A 300 -3.89 7.70 -30.93
N THR A 301 -4.17 7.54 -29.64
CA THR A 301 -3.14 7.46 -28.60
C THR A 301 -3.14 6.04 -28.04
N LEU A 302 -1.94 5.46 -27.89
CA LEU A 302 -1.71 4.20 -27.21
C LEU A 302 -0.36 4.27 -26.51
N ASP A 303 -0.37 4.72 -25.28
CA ASP A 303 0.81 4.82 -24.44
C ASP A 303 0.84 3.64 -23.46
N SER A 304 2.01 3.06 -23.25
CA SER A 304 2.16 1.97 -22.30
C SER A 304 3.53 1.97 -21.67
N LEU A 305 3.55 1.62 -20.39
CA LEU A 305 4.76 1.36 -19.63
C LEU A 305 4.65 0.04 -18.88
N TYR A 306 5.79 -0.59 -18.66
CA TYR A 306 5.90 -1.82 -17.89
C TYR A 306 7.09 -1.72 -16.94
N GLU A 307 6.87 -2.16 -15.71
CA GLU A 307 7.88 -2.24 -14.68
C GLU A 307 7.83 -3.63 -14.03
N ARG A 308 8.93 -4.34 -14.08
CA ARG A 308 9.08 -5.62 -13.38
C ARG A 308 10.18 -5.49 -12.34
N SER A 309 9.91 -5.92 -11.12
CA SER A 309 10.89 -5.96 -10.05
C SER A 309 10.93 -7.34 -9.39
N ILE A 310 12.15 -7.77 -9.06
CA ILE A 310 12.41 -8.94 -8.23
C ILE A 310 13.36 -8.46 -7.13
N LYS A 311 12.95 -8.61 -5.87
CA LYS A 311 13.78 -8.28 -4.71
C LYS A 311 13.98 -9.55 -3.89
N ASN A 312 15.21 -9.91 -3.67
CA ASN A 312 15.61 -11.10 -2.94
C ASN A 312 16.46 -10.71 -1.74
N THR A 313 16.00 -11.03 -0.54
CA THR A 313 16.64 -10.64 0.71
C THR A 313 16.94 -11.87 1.55
N ILE A 314 18.18 -11.99 2.02
CA ILE A 314 18.61 -12.98 3.02
C ILE A 314 19.03 -12.19 4.25
N ARG A 315 18.48 -12.54 5.41
CA ARG A 315 18.75 -11.87 6.68
C ARG A 315 18.91 -12.88 7.80
N PHE A 316 19.82 -12.60 8.69
CA PHE A 316 19.97 -13.30 9.96
C PHE A 316 19.62 -12.37 11.10
N ASP A 317 18.62 -12.72 11.89
CA ASP A 317 18.15 -11.99 13.06
C ASP A 317 18.55 -12.77 14.32
N PHE A 318 18.98 -12.08 15.36
CA PHE A 318 19.30 -12.66 16.66
C PHE A 318 18.57 -11.92 17.78
N GLU A 319 18.27 -12.62 18.85
CA GLU A 319 17.66 -12.07 20.06
C GLU A 319 18.38 -12.54 21.30
N THR A 320 18.54 -11.65 22.27
CA THR A 320 19.03 -12.01 23.60
C THR A 320 17.93 -12.72 24.39
N ASP A 321 18.34 -13.44 25.44
CA ASP A 321 17.44 -14.24 26.28
C ASP A 321 16.26 -13.43 26.81
N ASN A 322 15.06 -13.98 26.62
CA ASN A 322 13.78 -13.38 27.04
C ASN A 322 13.62 -13.23 28.57
N THR A 323 14.51 -13.78 29.36
CA THR A 323 14.49 -13.65 30.83
C THR A 323 15.07 -12.33 31.33
N ARG A 324 15.75 -11.56 30.48
CA ARG A 324 16.36 -10.27 30.86
C ARG A 324 15.35 -9.12 30.76
N LYS A 325 15.45 -8.17 31.69
CA LYS A 325 14.67 -6.91 31.62
C LYS A 325 15.00 -6.09 30.38
N PHE A 326 16.24 -6.16 29.91
CA PHE A 326 16.73 -5.51 28.71
C PHE A 326 16.91 -6.57 27.61
N ARG A 327 16.07 -6.54 26.59
CA ARG A 327 16.06 -7.49 25.48
C ARG A 327 16.58 -6.77 24.24
N LEU A 328 17.83 -7.01 23.91
CA LEU A 328 18.43 -6.48 22.67
C LEU A 328 18.31 -7.56 21.58
N GLY A 329 17.72 -7.20 20.47
CA GLY A 329 17.74 -7.98 19.25
C GLY A 329 18.36 -7.18 18.11
N GLY A 330 18.80 -7.89 17.11
CA GLY A 330 19.33 -7.26 15.91
C GLY A 330 19.34 -8.21 14.74
N GLY A 331 19.56 -7.69 13.55
CA GLY A 331 19.66 -8.47 12.34
C GLY A 331 20.52 -7.77 11.30
N VAL A 332 21.15 -8.55 10.46
CA VAL A 332 21.92 -8.09 9.30
C VAL A 332 21.59 -8.97 8.11
N GLY A 333 21.54 -8.37 6.94
CA GLY A 333 21.22 -9.09 5.72
C GLY A 333 21.70 -8.36 4.48
N ILE A 334 21.53 -9.04 3.38
CA ILE A 334 21.80 -8.54 2.04
C ILE A 334 20.53 -8.61 1.21
N ARG A 335 20.35 -7.61 0.35
CA ARG A 335 19.25 -7.57 -0.63
C ARG A 335 19.84 -7.39 -2.02
N ASN A 336 19.38 -8.21 -2.93
CA ASN A 336 19.58 -8.02 -4.36
C ASN A 336 18.25 -7.61 -4.99
N GLU A 337 18.29 -6.62 -5.87
CA GLU A 337 17.13 -6.14 -6.61
C GLU A 337 17.46 -6.14 -8.10
N ALA A 338 16.50 -6.60 -8.91
CA ALA A 338 16.55 -6.52 -10.35
C ALA A 338 15.27 -5.86 -10.85
N PHE A 339 15.43 -4.82 -11.67
CA PHE A 339 14.35 -4.07 -12.30
C PHE A 339 14.47 -4.14 -13.81
N ARG A 340 13.35 -4.23 -14.47
CA ARG A 340 13.22 -4.02 -15.90
C ARG A 340 12.10 -3.02 -16.15
N TYR A 341 12.47 -1.90 -16.74
CA TYR A 341 11.56 -0.86 -17.20
C TYR A 341 11.43 -0.97 -18.71
N SER A 342 10.24 -0.78 -19.27
CA SER A 342 10.04 -0.67 -20.71
C SER A 342 8.81 0.17 -21.02
N GLN A 343 8.88 0.91 -22.12
CA GLN A 343 7.81 1.76 -22.60
C GLN A 343 7.86 1.92 -24.13
N ILE A 344 6.75 2.34 -24.70
CA ILE A 344 6.71 2.84 -26.08
C ILE A 344 7.16 4.29 -26.07
N ILE A 345 8.13 4.63 -26.91
CA ILE A 345 8.67 5.98 -27.05
C ILE A 345 8.45 6.51 -28.48
N PRO A 346 8.33 7.84 -28.68
CA PRO A 346 8.29 8.43 -30.01
C PRO A 346 9.63 8.30 -30.73
N THR A 347 9.60 8.14 -32.06
CA THR A 347 10.76 8.26 -32.91
C THR A 347 10.73 9.63 -33.62
N HIS A 348 11.75 10.46 -33.42
CA HIS A 348 11.76 11.85 -33.86
C HIS A 348 11.77 12.05 -35.38
N ASP A 349 12.20 11.03 -36.12
CA ASP A 349 12.35 11.14 -37.60
C ASP A 349 11.05 10.80 -38.37
N THR A 350 10.14 10.11 -37.76
CA THR A 350 8.87 9.71 -38.38
C THR A 350 7.80 9.63 -37.29
N LEU A 351 6.53 9.90 -37.59
CA LEU A 351 5.40 9.70 -36.67
C LEU A 351 5.21 8.20 -36.36
N MET A 352 6.26 7.56 -35.84
CA MET A 352 6.32 6.16 -35.44
C MET A 352 6.72 6.04 -33.98
N SER A 353 6.54 4.86 -33.43
CA SER A 353 6.96 4.52 -32.07
C SER A 353 7.97 3.37 -32.10
N ASP A 354 8.87 3.38 -31.14
CA ASP A 354 9.78 2.28 -30.85
C ASP A 354 9.60 1.82 -29.40
N THR A 355 10.21 0.71 -29.03
CA THR A 355 10.17 0.19 -27.67
C THR A 355 11.52 0.36 -27.01
N ALA A 356 11.58 1.17 -25.96
CA ALA A 356 12.75 1.29 -25.10
C ALA A 356 12.64 0.36 -23.89
N ALA A 357 13.78 -0.23 -23.50
CA ALA A 357 13.87 -1.08 -22.33
C ALA A 357 15.18 -0.85 -21.57
N TRP A 358 15.08 -0.77 -20.24
CA TRP A 358 16.22 -0.58 -19.34
C TRP A 358 16.23 -1.66 -18.26
N ASN A 359 17.38 -2.26 -18.03
CA ASN A 359 17.60 -3.19 -16.94
C ASN A 359 18.48 -2.51 -15.89
N LYS A 360 18.05 -2.53 -14.65
CA LYS A 360 18.77 -1.98 -13.50
C LYS A 360 18.89 -3.05 -12.44
N SER A 361 20.01 -3.07 -11.75
CA SER A 361 20.20 -3.99 -10.60
C SER A 361 20.85 -3.24 -9.46
N ASN A 362 20.57 -3.68 -8.23
CA ASN A 362 21.07 -3.06 -7.02
C ASN A 362 21.42 -4.13 -5.99
N ASN A 363 22.45 -3.86 -5.19
CA ASN A 363 22.75 -4.66 -4.01
C ASN A 363 22.83 -3.75 -2.79
N ALA A 364 22.11 -4.12 -1.73
CA ALA A 364 22.06 -3.38 -0.49
C ALA A 364 22.42 -4.24 0.71
N ILE A 365 23.00 -3.61 1.71
CA ILE A 365 23.13 -4.15 3.07
C ILE A 365 21.94 -3.62 3.86
N ILE A 366 21.29 -4.50 4.61
CA ILE A 366 20.17 -4.16 5.49
C ILE A 366 20.53 -4.48 6.94
N GLY A 367 20.09 -3.65 7.85
CA GLY A 367 20.31 -3.80 9.28
C GLY A 367 19.05 -3.54 10.09
N ARG A 368 18.93 -4.21 11.23
CA ARG A 368 17.85 -3.99 12.20
C ARG A 368 18.43 -4.10 13.61
N LEU A 369 18.05 -3.17 14.47
CA LEU A 369 18.29 -3.21 15.91
C LEU A 369 16.99 -2.91 16.62
N HIS A 370 16.71 -3.64 17.67
CA HIS A 370 15.50 -3.39 18.47
C HIS A 370 15.73 -3.76 19.94
N ASN A 371 14.94 -3.15 20.79
CA ASN A 371 14.96 -3.40 22.22
C ASN A 371 13.57 -3.23 22.80
N SER A 372 13.28 -4.06 23.81
CA SER A 372 12.12 -3.87 24.68
C SER A 372 12.55 -3.85 26.14
N ILE A 373 12.09 -2.86 26.89
CA ILE A 373 12.31 -2.71 28.34
C ILE A 373 10.97 -2.97 29.04
N GLY A 374 10.80 -4.19 29.53
CA GLY A 374 9.50 -4.65 29.99
C GLY A 374 8.48 -4.60 28.85
N ASP A 375 7.19 -4.48 29.21
CA ASP A 375 6.09 -4.49 28.23
C ASP A 375 5.62 -3.06 27.85
N LYS A 376 6.29 -2.02 28.38
CA LYS A 376 5.80 -0.64 28.26
C LYS A 376 6.67 0.29 27.42
N PHE A 377 7.88 -0.13 27.08
CA PHE A 377 8.80 0.69 26.31
C PHE A 377 9.57 -0.18 25.32
N GLY A 378 9.63 0.24 24.10
CA GLY A 378 10.40 -0.40 23.06
C GLY A 378 10.89 0.58 22.02
N TRP A 379 11.95 0.23 21.32
CA TRP A 379 12.41 0.94 20.15
C TRP A 379 12.90 -0.03 19.08
N VAL A 380 12.78 0.37 17.83
CA VAL A 380 13.34 -0.33 16.69
C VAL A 380 14.02 0.67 15.76
N ALA A 381 15.18 0.30 15.26
CA ALA A 381 15.89 1.02 14.21
C ALA A 381 16.16 0.06 13.06
N THR A 382 15.89 0.48 11.84
CA THR A 382 16.18 -0.27 10.61
C THR A 382 16.97 0.62 9.66
N GLY A 383 17.89 0.03 8.92
CA GLY A 383 18.69 0.75 7.95
C GLY A 383 18.90 -0.10 6.71
N GLU A 384 19.01 0.57 5.57
CA GLU A 384 19.45 -0.01 4.31
C GLU A 384 20.44 0.94 3.64
N LEU A 385 21.45 0.37 3.00
CA LEU A 385 22.47 1.10 2.24
C LEU A 385 22.73 0.35 0.94
N TYR A 386 22.53 1.02 -0.16
CA TYR A 386 22.79 0.46 -1.50
C TYR A 386 24.26 0.64 -1.86
N MET A 387 24.98 -0.47 -1.94
CA MET A 387 26.42 -0.50 -2.18
C MET A 387 26.77 -0.42 -3.65
N THR A 388 25.94 -1.01 -4.51
CA THR A 388 26.22 -1.09 -5.94
C THR A 388 24.93 -1.01 -6.76
N GLY A 389 25.07 -0.63 -8.04
CA GLY A 389 23.98 -0.59 -9.01
C GLY A 389 23.42 0.79 -9.22
N TYR A 390 22.23 0.86 -9.79
CA TYR A 390 21.54 2.11 -10.12
C TYR A 390 21.28 2.99 -8.90
N LYS A 391 20.93 2.37 -7.76
CA LYS A 391 20.71 3.05 -6.48
C LYS A 391 21.98 3.19 -5.62
N SER A 392 23.18 3.01 -6.19
CA SER A 392 24.43 3.09 -5.40
C SER A 392 24.53 4.40 -4.62
N GLY A 393 24.80 4.31 -3.31
CA GLY A 393 24.84 5.45 -2.39
C GLY A 393 23.46 5.90 -1.85
N ASP A 394 22.35 5.27 -2.28
CA ASP A 394 21.07 5.44 -1.60
C ASP A 394 21.13 4.83 -0.21
N PHE A 395 20.50 5.50 0.73
CA PHE A 395 20.30 4.93 2.07
C PHE A 395 18.95 5.34 2.65
N ASN A 396 18.50 4.55 3.62
CA ASN A 396 17.27 4.83 4.35
C ASN A 396 17.40 4.30 5.80
N LEU A 397 17.34 5.19 6.75
CA LEU A 397 17.41 4.91 8.19
C LEU A 397 16.06 5.24 8.82
N ASN A 398 15.43 4.27 9.47
CA ASN A 398 14.17 4.46 10.18
C ASN A 398 14.36 4.14 11.65
N GLY A 399 13.78 4.95 12.52
CA GLY A 399 13.71 4.73 13.96
C GLY A 399 12.28 4.88 14.46
N GLU A 400 11.90 4.03 15.39
CA GLU A 400 10.62 4.12 16.08
C GLU A 400 10.83 3.86 17.57
N ILE A 401 10.20 4.70 18.39
CA ILE A 401 10.14 4.53 19.85
C ILE A 401 8.68 4.45 20.23
N THR A 402 8.32 3.45 21.02
CA THR A 402 6.96 3.27 21.54
C THR A 402 6.96 3.22 23.05
N LYS A 403 6.09 4.03 23.68
CA LYS A 403 5.87 4.06 25.11
C LYS A 403 4.40 3.87 25.44
N LEU A 404 4.09 2.90 26.32
CA LEU A 404 2.75 2.67 26.83
C LEU A 404 2.59 3.31 28.21
N PHE A 405 1.47 4.01 28.40
CA PHE A 405 1.08 4.63 29.66
C PHE A 405 -0.18 3.98 30.19
N SER A 406 -0.12 3.43 31.38
CA SER A 406 -1.32 2.91 32.07
C SER A 406 -2.06 4.09 32.72
N LEU A 407 -3.19 4.49 32.14
CA LEU A 407 -4.05 5.56 32.63
C LEU A 407 -5.31 4.97 33.27
N LYS A 408 -6.09 5.77 34.03
CA LYS A 408 -7.29 5.32 34.77
C LYS A 408 -8.34 4.60 33.91
N LYS A 409 -8.45 4.93 32.61
CA LYS A 409 -9.47 4.37 31.69
C LYS A 409 -8.92 3.42 30.63
N GLY A 410 -7.64 3.08 30.68
CA GLY A 410 -7.00 2.18 29.70
C GLY A 410 -5.57 2.60 29.40
N ILE A 411 -5.01 1.98 28.36
CA ILE A 411 -3.64 2.23 27.94
C ILE A 411 -3.64 3.34 26.89
N ALA A 412 -2.79 4.34 27.09
CA ALA A 412 -2.42 5.30 26.06
C ALA A 412 -1.04 4.92 25.46
N THR A 413 -0.86 5.16 24.19
CA THR A 413 0.37 4.89 23.46
C THR A 413 0.96 6.19 22.96
N TRP A 414 2.24 6.38 23.17
CA TRP A 414 3.03 7.43 22.52
C TRP A 414 4.07 6.77 21.63
N LYS A 415 4.03 7.12 20.35
CA LYS A 415 4.92 6.63 19.30
C LYS A 415 5.66 7.82 18.71
N VAL A 416 6.99 7.74 18.64
CA VAL A 416 7.84 8.71 17.95
C VAL A 416 8.55 7.99 16.82
N THR A 417 8.53 8.55 15.63
CA THR A 417 9.18 8.01 14.45
C THR A 417 10.16 9.01 13.86
N GLY A 418 11.26 8.53 13.34
CA GLY A 418 12.23 9.32 12.57
C GLY A 418 12.62 8.53 11.32
N ASN A 419 12.74 9.21 10.20
CA ASN A 419 13.27 8.67 8.97
C ASN A 419 14.31 9.61 8.40
N ILE A 420 15.45 9.10 7.96
CA ILE A 420 16.46 9.84 7.21
C ILE A 420 16.76 9.02 5.96
N ALA A 421 16.56 9.61 4.80
CA ALA A 421 16.74 8.93 3.54
C ALA A 421 17.47 9.83 2.53
N ASN A 422 18.31 9.22 1.70
CA ASN A 422 18.86 9.82 0.49
C ASN A 422 18.58 8.83 -0.64
N ARG A 423 17.74 9.18 -1.59
CA ARG A 423 17.23 8.22 -2.58
C ARG A 423 17.18 8.81 -3.97
N GLN A 424 17.49 7.99 -4.95
CA GLN A 424 17.20 8.30 -6.34
C GLN A 424 15.67 8.44 -6.49
N PRO A 425 15.16 9.52 -7.10
CA PRO A 425 13.76 9.61 -7.52
C PRO A 425 13.34 8.44 -8.41
N SER A 426 12.05 8.26 -8.62
CA SER A 426 11.58 7.17 -9.48
C SER A 426 12.20 7.26 -10.86
N PHE A 427 12.52 6.10 -11.44
CA PHE A 427 13.01 5.98 -12.83
C PHE A 427 12.11 6.72 -13.83
N TRP A 428 10.82 6.80 -13.56
CA TRP A 428 9.85 7.46 -14.44
C TRP A 428 9.91 8.99 -14.41
N TYR A 429 10.63 9.60 -13.47
CA TYR A 429 11.01 11.01 -13.53
C TYR A 429 12.25 11.25 -14.43
N GLU A 430 13.08 10.21 -14.62
CA GLU A 430 14.24 10.29 -15.51
C GLU A 430 13.82 10.13 -16.97
N HIS A 431 13.09 9.06 -17.28
CA HIS A 431 12.76 8.70 -18.65
C HIS A 431 11.26 8.51 -18.82
N TRP A 432 10.71 9.20 -19.79
CA TRP A 432 9.32 9.03 -20.21
C TRP A 432 9.20 9.31 -21.70
N GLY A 433 8.41 8.47 -22.39
CA GLY A 433 8.01 8.69 -23.77
C GLY A 433 6.56 8.25 -23.95
N SER A 434 5.75 9.12 -24.55
CA SER A 434 4.35 8.85 -24.84
C SER A 434 3.90 9.69 -26.04
N ASN A 435 2.66 9.54 -26.46
CA ASN A 435 2.14 10.32 -27.57
C ASN A 435 2.09 11.83 -27.28
N HIS A 436 2.00 12.23 -26.01
CA HIS A 436 1.77 13.63 -25.65
C HIS A 436 2.79 14.20 -24.67
N PHE A 437 3.60 13.37 -24.05
CA PHE A 437 4.61 13.78 -23.10
C PHE A 437 5.92 13.04 -23.35
N GLU A 438 7.03 13.77 -23.30
CA GLU A 438 8.36 13.21 -23.42
C GLU A 438 9.32 13.97 -22.52
N TRP A 439 10.17 13.24 -21.79
CA TRP A 439 11.28 13.82 -21.05
C TRP A 439 12.43 12.82 -20.87
N ASN A 440 13.63 13.37 -20.74
CA ASN A 440 14.86 12.65 -20.43
C ASN A 440 15.68 13.51 -19.46
N ASN A 441 15.46 13.33 -18.17
CA ASN A 441 16.02 14.12 -17.09
C ASN A 441 17.08 13.32 -16.33
N HIS A 442 17.88 14.03 -15.54
CA HIS A 442 18.85 13.45 -14.63
C HIS A 442 18.68 14.08 -13.25
N PRO A 443 17.60 13.73 -12.50
CA PRO A 443 17.36 14.34 -11.21
C PRO A 443 18.42 13.89 -10.19
N ASP A 444 18.85 14.82 -9.36
CA ASP A 444 19.68 14.55 -8.21
C ASP A 444 18.91 13.72 -7.17
N LYS A 445 19.64 13.06 -6.27
CA LYS A 445 19.02 12.31 -5.19
C LYS A 445 18.28 13.24 -4.24
N GLU A 446 17.07 12.81 -3.86
CA GLU A 446 16.27 13.48 -2.85
C GLU A 446 16.79 13.10 -1.46
N PHE A 447 17.22 14.10 -0.70
CA PHE A 447 17.53 13.94 0.72
C PHE A 447 16.32 14.34 1.54
N ARG A 448 15.89 13.45 2.45
CA ARG A 448 14.67 13.64 3.22
C ARG A 448 14.86 13.24 4.69
N VAL A 449 14.38 14.10 5.59
CA VAL A 449 14.26 13.82 7.02
C VAL A 449 12.80 13.96 7.40
N ASP A 450 12.18 12.90 7.93
CA ASP A 450 10.83 12.92 8.47
C ASP A 450 10.87 12.67 9.98
N LEU A 451 10.11 13.46 10.74
CA LEU A 451 9.87 13.27 12.16
C LEU A 451 8.38 13.17 12.41
N GLY A 452 7.96 12.19 13.18
CA GLY A 452 6.57 11.97 13.53
C GLY A 452 6.40 11.70 15.03
N SER A 453 5.31 12.19 15.60
CA SER A 453 4.91 11.91 16.97
C SER A 453 3.42 11.66 17.01
N VAL A 454 3.01 10.50 17.53
CA VAL A 454 1.61 10.10 17.64
C VAL A 454 1.30 9.76 19.09
N PHE A 455 0.38 10.48 19.70
CA PHE A 455 -0.19 10.14 20.99
C PHE A 455 -1.62 9.64 20.79
N SER A 456 -1.88 8.38 21.11
CA SER A 456 -3.19 7.75 20.94
C SER A 456 -3.74 7.25 22.27
N TYR A 457 -4.99 7.62 22.57
CA TYR A 457 -5.70 7.16 23.75
C TYR A 457 -7.05 6.53 23.36
N PRO A 458 -7.06 5.22 22.99
CA PRO A 458 -8.24 4.55 22.46
C PRO A 458 -9.45 4.58 23.40
N ALA A 459 -9.22 4.48 24.72
CA ALA A 459 -10.30 4.55 25.72
C ALA A 459 -11.08 5.88 25.71
N ARG A 460 -10.48 6.93 25.14
CA ARG A 460 -11.09 8.24 24.95
C ARG A 460 -11.36 8.55 23.49
N LYS A 461 -11.05 7.59 22.59
CA LYS A 461 -11.16 7.76 21.14
C LYS A 461 -10.51 9.07 20.69
N ALA A 462 -9.28 9.31 21.14
CA ALA A 462 -8.53 10.54 20.90
C ALA A 462 -7.14 10.20 20.39
N GLU A 463 -6.70 10.92 19.36
CA GLU A 463 -5.37 10.80 18.78
C GLU A 463 -4.86 12.18 18.36
N ILE A 464 -3.59 12.44 18.61
CA ILE A 464 -2.88 13.64 18.18
C ILE A 464 -1.64 13.18 17.41
N LYS A 465 -1.48 13.67 16.17
CA LYS A 465 -0.29 13.44 15.35
C LYS A 465 0.38 14.78 15.05
N VAL A 466 1.68 14.82 15.20
CA VAL A 466 2.52 15.95 14.78
C VAL A 466 3.58 15.38 13.85
N ASN A 467 3.70 15.94 12.66
CA ASN A 467 4.68 15.53 11.67
C ASN A 467 5.45 16.73 11.16
N TYR A 468 6.73 16.51 10.86
CA TYR A 468 7.61 17.50 10.27
C TYR A 468 8.55 16.82 9.29
N ALA A 469 8.74 17.41 8.11
CA ALA A 469 9.67 16.93 7.10
C ALA A 469 10.57 18.06 6.61
N ILE A 470 11.82 17.73 6.29
CA ILE A 470 12.75 18.54 5.52
C ILE A 470 13.15 17.74 4.30
N ILE A 471 13.10 18.36 3.13
CA ILE A 471 13.36 17.70 1.86
C ILE A 471 14.25 18.62 1.01
N ASP A 472 15.39 18.11 0.59
CA ASP A 472 16.23 18.75 -0.41
C ASP A 472 16.08 18.01 -1.74
N ASN A 473 16.11 18.72 -2.85
CA ASN A 473 15.90 18.20 -4.20
C ASN A 473 14.51 17.54 -4.36
N PHE A 474 13.48 18.15 -3.79
CA PHE A 474 12.10 17.66 -3.93
C PHE A 474 11.69 17.55 -5.38
N THR A 475 11.28 16.35 -5.80
CA THR A 475 10.93 16.05 -7.20
C THR A 475 9.44 15.77 -7.30
N ASP A 476 8.73 16.55 -8.11
CA ASP A 476 7.29 16.36 -8.39
C ASP A 476 6.95 16.93 -9.79
N PHE A 477 5.71 16.82 -10.20
CA PHE A 477 5.21 17.42 -11.44
C PHE A 477 4.88 18.89 -11.25
N ASN A 478 5.29 19.72 -12.22
CA ASN A 478 4.91 21.13 -12.28
C ASN A 478 3.51 21.31 -12.89
N THR A 479 3.05 22.55 -13.01
CA THR A 479 1.74 22.90 -13.59
C THR A 479 1.56 22.53 -15.05
N SER A 480 2.65 22.25 -15.78
CA SER A 480 2.65 21.75 -17.16
C SER A 480 2.69 20.21 -17.24
N ALA A 481 2.49 19.52 -16.11
CA ALA A 481 2.59 18.06 -15.99
C ALA A 481 3.95 17.48 -16.40
N LEU A 482 5.02 18.27 -16.30
CA LEU A 482 6.39 17.84 -16.52
C LEU A 482 7.13 17.68 -15.20
N PRO A 483 8.01 16.68 -15.05
CA PRO A 483 8.82 16.52 -13.85
C PRO A 483 9.71 17.75 -13.62
N ALA A 484 9.71 18.23 -12.41
CA ALA A 484 10.56 19.32 -11.96
C ALA A 484 11.19 18.97 -10.62
N GLN A 485 12.45 19.36 -10.45
CA GLN A 485 13.16 19.21 -9.20
C GLN A 485 13.45 20.57 -8.58
N PHE A 486 13.05 20.76 -7.35
CA PHE A 486 13.34 21.97 -6.58
C PHE A 486 14.62 21.78 -5.78
N SER A 487 15.67 22.50 -6.18
CA SER A 487 17.02 22.40 -5.58
C SER A 487 17.16 23.08 -4.21
N GLY A 488 16.15 23.81 -3.74
CA GLY A 488 16.12 24.40 -2.41
C GLY A 488 15.58 23.48 -1.35
N GLY A 489 15.83 23.81 -0.08
CA GLY A 489 15.24 23.09 1.07
C GLY A 489 13.74 23.38 1.18
N LEU A 490 12.93 22.33 1.17
CA LEU A 490 11.49 22.38 1.41
C LEU A 490 11.21 21.81 2.80
N SER A 491 10.44 22.52 3.63
CA SER A 491 9.94 21.94 4.87
C SER A 491 8.42 21.90 4.92
N VAL A 492 7.90 20.84 5.53
CA VAL A 492 6.47 20.62 5.70
C VAL A 492 6.18 20.27 7.14
N ALA A 493 5.18 20.94 7.74
CA ALA A 493 4.67 20.64 9.06
C ALA A 493 3.19 20.27 8.99
N ALA A 494 2.74 19.29 9.78
CA ALA A 494 1.34 18.94 9.90
C ALA A 494 0.97 18.58 11.34
N LEU A 495 -0.23 19.02 11.75
CA LEU A 495 -0.90 18.64 12.98
C LEU A 495 -2.24 17.97 12.61
N THR A 496 -2.45 16.75 13.10
CA THR A 496 -3.73 16.06 12.97
C THR A 496 -4.31 15.78 14.35
N LEU A 497 -5.55 16.16 14.55
CA LEU A 497 -6.33 15.93 15.76
C LEU A 497 -7.53 15.07 15.42
N SER A 498 -7.60 13.88 15.99
CA SER A 498 -8.75 12.97 15.81
C SER A 498 -9.46 12.77 17.14
N LYS A 499 -10.77 13.01 17.15
CA LYS A 499 -11.58 12.85 18.35
C LYS A 499 -13.00 12.42 18.03
N GLU A 500 -13.45 11.32 18.64
CA GLU A 500 -14.87 10.95 18.67
C GLU A 500 -15.51 11.43 19.97
N PHE A 501 -16.60 12.20 19.84
CA PHE A 501 -17.48 12.57 20.93
C PHE A 501 -18.73 11.70 20.90
N ARG A 502 -19.16 11.26 22.05
CA ARG A 502 -20.44 10.57 22.22
C ARG A 502 -21.37 11.45 23.01
N LEU A 503 -22.45 11.88 22.35
CA LEU A 503 -23.52 12.63 22.96
C LEU A 503 -24.82 11.79 22.86
N TRP A 504 -25.19 11.15 23.96
CA TRP A 504 -26.30 10.21 24.06
C TRP A 504 -26.15 9.05 23.05
N LYS A 505 -26.98 8.98 22.00
CA LYS A 505 -26.91 7.97 20.90
C LYS A 505 -26.09 8.44 19.70
N PHE A 506 -25.70 9.71 19.67
CA PHE A 506 -24.93 10.28 18.55
C PHE A 506 -23.43 10.07 18.78
N HIS A 507 -22.74 9.67 17.73
CA HIS A 507 -21.29 9.56 17.66
C HIS A 507 -20.79 10.58 16.66
N LEU A 508 -20.07 11.57 17.13
CA LEU A 508 -19.48 12.62 16.30
C LEU A 508 -17.97 12.40 16.23
N ALA A 509 -17.50 11.84 15.11
CA ALA A 509 -16.09 11.68 14.81
C ALA A 509 -15.59 12.91 14.06
N ASN A 510 -14.49 13.50 14.55
CA ASN A 510 -13.88 14.68 13.96
C ASN A 510 -12.40 14.40 13.70
N ASP A 511 -11.94 14.70 12.49
CA ASP A 511 -10.55 14.75 12.11
C ASP A 511 -10.26 16.19 11.64
N VAL A 512 -9.30 16.86 12.30
CA VAL A 512 -8.84 18.20 11.96
C VAL A 512 -7.39 18.10 11.55
N ILE A 513 -7.07 18.56 10.35
CA ILE A 513 -5.71 18.59 9.82
C ILE A 513 -5.34 20.03 9.52
N VAL A 514 -4.18 20.45 10.04
CA VAL A 514 -3.55 21.72 9.70
C VAL A 514 -2.16 21.41 9.20
N GLN A 515 -1.84 21.89 8.00
CA GLN A 515 -0.54 21.66 7.39
C GLN A 515 -0.02 22.92 6.70
N LYS A 516 1.31 23.00 6.59
CA LYS A 516 1.98 24.13 5.98
C LYS A 516 3.27 23.70 5.32
N SER A 517 3.48 24.15 4.09
CA SER A 517 4.77 24.11 3.39
C SER A 517 5.53 25.41 3.58
N SER A 518 6.85 25.35 3.58
CA SER A 518 7.73 26.54 3.58
C SER A 518 7.71 27.29 2.24
N ASN A 519 7.34 26.61 1.14
CA ASN A 519 7.26 27.19 -0.19
C ASN A 519 5.98 26.71 -0.91
N LYS A 520 4.99 27.61 -1.00
CA LYS A 520 3.70 27.32 -1.63
C LYS A 520 3.76 27.21 -3.16
N GLU A 521 4.74 27.84 -3.81
CA GLU A 521 4.90 27.74 -5.26
C GLU A 521 5.37 26.36 -5.69
N VAL A 522 6.17 25.70 -4.83
CA VAL A 522 6.64 24.32 -5.03
C VAL A 522 5.61 23.30 -4.57
N LEU A 523 5.01 23.54 -3.41
CA LEU A 523 4.06 22.62 -2.78
C LEU A 523 2.97 23.42 -2.08
N ASP A 524 1.80 23.53 -2.72
CA ASP A 524 0.61 24.11 -2.11
C ASP A 524 -0.17 23.01 -1.38
N LEU A 525 -0.42 23.24 -0.11
CA LEU A 525 -1.13 22.31 0.76
C LEU A 525 -2.41 22.98 1.27
N PRO A 526 -3.56 22.31 1.20
CA PRO A 526 -4.82 22.82 1.71
C PRO A 526 -4.85 22.93 3.22
#